data_df9509714f0a97964690cf96e2a296da
#
_entry.id   df9509714f0a97964690cf96e2a296da
#
_cell.length_a   1.000
_cell.length_b   1.000
_cell.length_c   1.000
_cell.angle_alpha   90.00
_cell.angle_beta   90.00
_cell.angle_gamma   90.00
#
_symmetry.space_group_name_H-M   'P 1'
#
loop_
_entity.id
_entity.type
_entity.pdbx_description
1 polymer ?
#
loop_
_entity_poly.entity_id
_entity_poly.type
_entity_poly.pdbx_seq_one_letter_code
_entity_poly.pdbx_strand_id
1 'polypeptide(L)'
;IDKEKYSSLEYFALSVQHPGSIVNTIEVPIPRLMGMPMSGSKLTYSELSVNLILDEDMSAYKEMQSWMERTVTENETSALYNDITLIILTSHNNGNVRIKYKDCVPTSIGAIEFNSTSGDVPVLTFDAVFRFTEFTIL
;
A
#
# COMPACT_ATOMS: atom_id res chain seq x y z
N ILE A 1 -7.82 -2.23 -6.39
CA ILE A 1 -7.80 -0.99 -7.19
C ILE A 1 -8.92 -1.05 -8.20
N ASP A 2 -9.57 0.06 -8.40
CA ASP A 2 -10.67 0.16 -9.37
C ASP A 2 -10.11 0.11 -10.79
N LYS A 3 -10.49 -0.95 -11.55
CA LYS A 3 -10.02 -1.16 -12.93
C LYS A 3 -10.40 -0.04 -13.89
N GLU A 4 -11.52 0.62 -13.65
CA GLU A 4 -11.99 1.68 -14.52
C GLU A 4 -11.17 2.96 -14.39
N LYS A 5 -10.64 3.21 -13.18
CA LYS A 5 -9.86 4.42 -12.88
C LYS A 5 -8.35 4.24 -12.97
N TYR A 6 -7.85 3.05 -12.58
CA TYR A 6 -6.41 2.82 -12.38
C TYR A 6 -5.96 1.47 -12.96
N SER A 7 -6.26 1.26 -14.24
CA SER A 7 -5.94 0.01 -14.93
C SER A 7 -4.45 -0.28 -15.03
N SER A 8 -3.63 0.75 -15.20
CA SER A 8 -2.18 0.59 -15.31
C SER A 8 -1.54 0.20 -13.98
N LEU A 9 -2.04 0.74 -12.86
CA LEU A 9 -1.56 0.35 -11.52
C LEU A 9 -1.81 -1.13 -11.22
N GLU A 10 -2.94 -1.67 -11.65
CA GLU A 10 -3.22 -3.10 -11.49
C GLU A 10 -2.33 -3.97 -12.38
N TYR A 11 -2.17 -3.56 -13.64
CA TYR A 11 -1.43 -4.34 -14.63
C TYR A 11 0.07 -4.44 -14.34
N PHE A 12 0.68 -3.35 -13.88
CA PHE A 12 2.12 -3.27 -13.63
C PHE A 12 2.54 -3.62 -12.20
N ALA A 13 1.61 -4.03 -11.35
CA ALA A 13 1.94 -4.45 -9.99
C ALA A 13 2.79 -5.73 -10.01
N LEU A 14 3.98 -5.66 -9.43
CA LEU A 14 4.94 -6.76 -9.38
C LEU A 14 4.86 -7.52 -8.05
N SER A 15 4.84 -6.80 -6.95
CA SER A 15 4.77 -7.39 -5.61
C SER A 15 4.01 -6.48 -4.64
N VAL A 16 3.46 -7.09 -3.61
CA VAL A 16 2.72 -6.38 -2.54
C VAL A 16 3.25 -6.85 -1.20
N GLN A 17 3.57 -5.90 -0.33
CA GLN A 17 3.92 -6.20 1.04
C GLN A 17 2.70 -5.96 1.93
N HIS A 18 2.16 -7.04 2.48
CA HIS A 18 1.04 -6.97 3.42
C HIS A 18 1.49 -6.30 4.72
N PRO A 19 0.76 -5.30 5.23
CA PRO A 19 1.16 -4.55 6.41
C PRO A 19 1.05 -5.36 7.69
N GLY A 20 1.92 -5.05 8.65
CA GLY A 20 1.81 -5.57 10.00
C GLY A 20 0.72 -4.86 10.81
N SER A 21 0.22 -5.54 11.83
CA SER A 21 -0.76 -5.01 12.78
C SER A 21 -0.11 -4.85 14.15
N ILE A 22 -0.38 -3.73 14.83
CA ILE A 22 0.19 -3.42 16.13
C ILE A 22 -0.95 -3.02 17.06
N VAL A 23 -0.97 -3.65 18.25
CA VAL A 23 -1.84 -3.24 19.37
C VAL A 23 -0.99 -2.44 20.34
N ASN A 24 -1.43 -1.25 20.66
CA ASN A 24 -0.75 -0.42 21.65
C ASN A 24 -0.84 -1.08 23.04
N THR A 25 0.30 -1.12 23.70
CA THR A 25 0.39 -1.59 25.10
C THR A 25 0.57 -0.43 26.05
N ILE A 26 -0.02 -0.56 27.24
CA ILE A 26 0.14 0.39 28.32
C ILE A 26 0.94 -0.29 29.44
N GLU A 27 2.00 0.34 29.89
CA GLU A 27 2.74 -0.13 31.06
C GLU A 27 2.08 0.37 32.36
N VAL A 28 1.71 -0.56 33.23
CA VAL A 28 1.24 -0.25 34.58
C VAL A 28 2.45 -0.26 35.50
N PRO A 29 2.79 0.87 36.17
CA PRO A 29 3.90 0.91 37.11
C PRO A 29 3.60 0.06 38.34
N ILE A 30 4.46 -0.93 38.59
CA ILE A 30 4.43 -1.72 39.83
C ILE A 30 5.61 -1.28 40.70
N PRO A 31 5.40 -0.90 42.01
CA PRO A 31 6.50 -0.52 42.86
C PRO A 31 7.54 -1.64 43.01
N ARG A 32 8.80 -1.31 42.77
CA ARG A 32 9.97 -2.19 42.84
C ARG A 32 10.11 -3.30 41.78
N LEU A 33 9.25 -3.30 40.76
CA LEU A 33 9.33 -4.24 39.65
C LEU A 33 9.27 -3.48 38.32
N MET A 34 9.67 -4.16 37.25
CA MET A 34 9.49 -3.64 35.90
C MET A 34 7.99 -3.45 35.59
N GLY A 35 7.65 -2.42 34.82
CA GLY A 35 6.28 -2.14 34.44
C GLY A 35 5.58 -3.38 33.82
N MET A 36 4.34 -3.63 34.19
CA MET A 36 3.53 -4.71 33.65
C MET A 36 2.87 -4.25 32.35
N PRO A 37 3.14 -4.90 31.21
CA PRO A 37 2.47 -4.54 29.96
C PRO A 37 1.00 -4.98 29.99
N MET A 38 0.10 -4.04 29.67
CA MET A 38 -1.32 -4.32 29.47
C MET A 38 -1.71 -4.01 28.04
N SER A 39 -2.68 -4.78 27.50
CA SER A 39 -3.22 -4.54 26.18
C SER A 39 -3.96 -3.20 26.12
N GLY A 40 -3.57 -2.34 25.20
CA GLY A 40 -4.30 -1.11 24.89
C GLY A 40 -5.57 -1.39 24.07
N SER A 41 -6.38 -0.36 23.86
CA SER A 41 -7.65 -0.43 23.12
C SER A 41 -7.51 -0.08 21.64
N LYS A 42 -6.31 0.22 21.14
CA LYS A 42 -6.07 0.73 19.79
C LYS A 42 -5.26 -0.25 18.95
N LEU A 43 -5.85 -0.64 17.81
CA LEU A 43 -5.18 -1.41 16.78
C LEU A 43 -4.71 -0.46 15.68
N THR A 44 -3.44 -0.51 15.35
CA THR A 44 -2.85 0.27 14.25
C THR A 44 -2.23 -0.65 13.21
N TYR A 45 -2.26 -0.21 11.96
CA TYR A 45 -1.69 -0.94 10.83
C TYR A 45 -0.49 -0.19 10.26
N SER A 46 0.50 -0.94 9.80
CA SER A 46 1.58 -0.40 8.99
C SER A 46 1.06 -0.03 7.60
N GLU A 47 1.89 0.62 6.82
CA GLU A 47 1.52 1.02 5.47
C GLU A 47 1.53 -0.15 4.49
N LEU A 48 0.63 -0.12 3.51
CA LEU A 48 0.60 -1.06 2.39
C LEU A 48 1.59 -0.59 1.34
N SER A 49 2.58 -1.40 1.01
CA SER A 49 3.56 -1.10 -0.03
C SER A 49 3.36 -2.00 -1.24
N VAL A 50 3.31 -1.39 -2.41
CA VAL A 50 3.18 -2.08 -3.70
C VAL A 50 4.37 -1.71 -4.56
N ASN A 51 5.12 -2.69 -5.06
CA ASN A 51 6.18 -2.47 -6.03
C ASN A 51 5.61 -2.60 -7.44
N LEU A 52 5.85 -1.60 -8.26
CA LEU A 52 5.31 -1.47 -9.61
C LEU A 52 6.45 -1.38 -10.62
N ILE A 53 6.22 -1.99 -11.80
CA ILE A 53 7.14 -1.84 -12.92
C ILE A 53 6.92 -0.48 -13.58
N LEU A 54 8.01 0.22 -13.86
CA LEU A 54 7.99 1.45 -14.65
C LEU A 54 8.03 1.08 -16.13
N ASP A 55 6.95 1.35 -16.85
CA ASP A 55 6.89 1.19 -18.30
C ASP A 55 7.51 2.39 -19.04
N GLU A 56 7.72 2.25 -20.35
CA GLU A 56 8.32 3.31 -21.18
C GLU A 56 7.48 4.60 -21.20
N ASP A 57 6.16 4.45 -21.13
CA ASP A 57 5.22 5.58 -21.12
C ASP A 57 4.98 6.14 -19.72
N MET A 58 5.51 5.50 -18.68
CA MET A 58 5.31 5.84 -17.28
C MET A 58 3.81 5.89 -16.88
N SER A 59 2.98 5.01 -17.45
CA SER A 59 1.53 5.04 -17.27
C SER A 59 1.12 4.85 -15.82
N ALA A 60 1.67 3.84 -15.16
CA ALA A 60 1.40 3.56 -13.74
C ALA A 60 1.85 4.72 -12.83
N TYR A 61 3.02 5.28 -13.11
CA TYR A 61 3.54 6.43 -12.36
C TYR A 61 2.66 7.67 -12.54
N LYS A 62 2.21 7.96 -13.75
CA LYS A 62 1.30 9.08 -14.04
C LYS A 62 -0.05 8.93 -13.33
N GLU A 63 -0.61 7.72 -13.34
CA GLU A 63 -1.86 7.44 -12.62
C GLU A 63 -1.71 7.66 -11.11
N MET A 64 -0.61 7.18 -10.54
CA MET A 64 -0.32 7.34 -9.12
C MET A 64 -0.11 8.81 -8.75
N GLN A 65 0.69 9.52 -9.53
CA GLN A 65 0.94 10.95 -9.34
C GLN A 65 -0.35 11.77 -9.45
N SER A 66 -1.17 11.49 -10.43
CA SER A 66 -2.47 12.13 -10.60
C SER A 66 -3.42 11.88 -9.43
N TRP A 67 -3.42 10.67 -8.89
CA TRP A 67 -4.19 10.36 -7.68
C TRP A 67 -3.71 11.16 -6.47
N MET A 68 -2.39 11.22 -6.26
CA MET A 68 -1.81 12.02 -5.17
C MET A 68 -2.14 13.51 -5.30
N GLU A 69 -2.04 14.07 -6.49
CA GLU A 69 -2.37 15.48 -6.75
C GLU A 69 -3.85 15.76 -6.46
N ARG A 70 -4.75 14.90 -6.88
CA ARG A 70 -6.18 15.04 -6.58
C ARG A 70 -6.47 14.95 -5.08
N THR A 71 -5.75 14.12 -4.35
CA THR A 71 -5.88 14.03 -2.90
C THR A 71 -5.59 15.34 -2.20
N VAL A 72 -4.70 16.15 -2.73
CA VAL A 72 -4.33 17.45 -2.17
C VAL A 72 -5.25 18.59 -2.64
N THR A 73 -5.70 18.55 -3.89
CA THR A 73 -6.43 19.64 -4.53
C THR A 73 -7.95 19.58 -4.35
N GLU A 74 -8.52 18.38 -4.26
CA GLU A 74 -9.95 18.19 -4.13
C GLU A 74 -10.38 18.13 -2.65
N ASN A 75 -11.39 18.92 -2.30
CA ASN A 75 -11.96 18.96 -0.94
C ASN A 75 -13.02 17.89 -0.69
N GLU A 76 -13.44 17.14 -1.70
CA GLU A 76 -14.42 16.07 -1.57
C GLU A 76 -13.75 14.77 -1.13
N THR A 77 -13.83 14.48 0.15
CA THR A 77 -13.14 13.37 0.80
C THR A 77 -13.54 11.99 0.27
N SER A 78 -14.78 11.81 -0.15
CA SER A 78 -15.29 10.49 -0.57
C SER A 78 -14.78 10.01 -1.92
N ALA A 79 -14.44 10.93 -2.82
CA ALA A 79 -13.94 10.60 -4.16
C ALA A 79 -12.45 10.22 -4.22
N LEU A 80 -11.72 10.47 -3.13
CA LEU A 80 -10.27 10.30 -3.05
C LEU A 80 -9.83 8.93 -2.54
N TYR A 81 -10.73 8.24 -1.83
CA TYR A 81 -10.49 6.93 -1.26
C TYR A 81 -10.93 5.83 -2.22
N ASN A 82 -10.08 4.83 -2.40
CA ASN A 82 -10.41 3.66 -3.18
C ASN A 82 -10.05 2.39 -2.41
N ASP A 83 -10.80 1.33 -2.66
CA ASP A 83 -10.51 0.03 -2.08
C ASP A 83 -9.49 -0.71 -2.94
N ILE A 84 -8.54 -1.35 -2.28
CA ILE A 84 -7.55 -2.21 -2.92
C ILE A 84 -7.84 -3.65 -2.50
N THR A 85 -7.90 -4.56 -3.46
CA THR A 85 -8.09 -5.99 -3.19
C THR A 85 -6.87 -6.76 -3.64
N LEU A 86 -6.26 -7.49 -2.72
CA LEU A 86 -5.19 -8.46 -2.98
C LEU A 86 -5.81 -9.85 -3.08
N ILE A 87 -5.59 -10.53 -4.19
CA ILE A 87 -6.04 -11.90 -4.41
C ILE A 87 -4.84 -12.82 -4.37
N ILE A 88 -4.83 -13.73 -3.39
CA ILE A 88 -3.79 -14.74 -3.26
C ILE A 88 -4.24 -15.98 -4.05
N LEU A 89 -3.41 -16.38 -5.01
CA LEU A 89 -3.68 -17.52 -5.88
C LEU A 89 -3.07 -18.80 -5.30
N THR A 90 -3.74 -19.90 -5.53
CA THR A 90 -3.19 -21.24 -5.25
C THR A 90 -2.15 -21.62 -6.32
N SER A 91 -1.44 -22.75 -6.10
CA SER A 91 -0.50 -23.30 -7.08
C SER A 91 -1.14 -23.63 -8.45
N HIS A 92 -2.45 -23.77 -8.50
CA HIS A 92 -3.23 -23.97 -9.72
C HIS A 92 -3.83 -22.68 -10.30
N ASN A 93 -3.35 -21.52 -9.86
CA ASN A 93 -3.82 -20.20 -10.30
C ASN A 93 -5.29 -19.87 -9.97
N ASN A 94 -5.88 -20.54 -9.01
CA ASN A 94 -7.22 -20.26 -8.53
C ASN A 94 -7.17 -19.30 -7.34
N GLY A 95 -8.02 -18.27 -7.36
CA GLY A 95 -8.15 -17.35 -6.22
C GLY A 95 -8.66 -18.07 -4.98
N ASN A 96 -7.86 -18.10 -3.93
CA ASN A 96 -8.19 -18.77 -2.67
C ASN A 96 -8.57 -17.78 -1.57
N VAL A 97 -7.72 -16.80 -1.34
CA VAL A 97 -7.91 -15.81 -0.29
C VAL A 97 -7.93 -14.41 -0.91
N ARG A 98 -8.86 -13.60 -0.45
CA ARG A 98 -8.95 -12.19 -0.85
C ARG A 98 -8.77 -11.32 0.38
N ILE A 99 -7.89 -10.35 0.29
CA ILE A 99 -7.71 -9.35 1.32
C ILE A 99 -8.17 -8.02 0.73
N LYS A 100 -9.20 -7.45 1.32
CA LYS A 100 -9.73 -6.16 0.91
C LYS A 100 -9.28 -5.08 1.89
N TYR A 101 -8.54 -4.10 1.39
CA TYR A 101 -8.14 -2.90 2.12
C TYR A 101 -9.13 -1.79 1.80
N LYS A 102 -9.72 -1.21 2.84
CA LYS A 102 -10.73 -0.17 2.70
C LYS A 102 -10.14 1.22 2.85
N ASP A 103 -10.71 2.15 2.12
CA ASP A 103 -10.37 3.57 2.18
C ASP A 103 -8.87 3.83 1.98
N CYS A 104 -8.29 3.24 0.95
CA CYS A 104 -6.89 3.43 0.63
C CYS A 104 -6.65 4.81 0.02
N VAL A 105 -5.60 5.46 0.50
CA VAL A 105 -5.12 6.73 -0.03
C VAL A 105 -3.60 6.64 -0.24
N PRO A 106 -3.07 7.12 -1.36
CA PRO A 106 -1.63 7.12 -1.59
C PRO A 106 -0.94 8.14 -0.69
N THR A 107 0.17 7.75 -0.10
CA THR A 107 0.97 8.61 0.79
C THR A 107 2.32 8.97 0.22
N SER A 108 2.94 8.07 -0.53
CA SER A 108 4.24 8.33 -1.14
C SER A 108 4.48 7.49 -2.39
N ILE A 109 5.36 7.99 -3.24
CA ILE A 109 5.93 7.26 -4.37
C ILE A 109 7.44 7.25 -4.17
N GLY A 110 8.07 6.07 -4.35
CA GLY A 110 9.51 5.93 -4.25
C GLY A 110 10.24 6.71 -5.35
N ALA A 111 11.47 7.12 -5.06
CA ALA A 111 12.33 7.76 -6.04
C ALA A 111 12.76 6.77 -7.14
N ILE A 112 12.91 7.27 -8.36
CA ILE A 112 13.37 6.49 -9.51
C ILE A 112 14.71 7.07 -9.96
N GLU A 113 15.71 6.21 -10.10
CA GLU A 113 17.01 6.59 -10.63
C GLU A 113 17.08 6.29 -12.13
N PHE A 114 17.32 7.32 -12.92
CA PHE A 114 17.59 7.19 -14.35
C PHE A 114 19.08 7.34 -14.60
N ASN A 115 19.73 6.27 -15.05
CA ASN A 115 21.16 6.24 -15.31
C ASN A 115 21.45 5.78 -16.75
N SER A 116 22.05 6.66 -17.54
CA SER A 116 22.39 6.41 -18.93
C SER A 116 23.74 5.70 -19.13
N THR A 117 24.53 5.55 -18.05
CA THR A 117 25.88 4.98 -18.10
C THR A 117 25.94 3.49 -17.80
N SER A 118 24.84 2.87 -17.35
CA SER A 118 24.81 1.44 -17.10
C SER A 118 24.72 0.65 -18.42
N GLY A 119 25.62 -0.30 -18.63
CA GLY A 119 25.66 -1.14 -19.83
C GLY A 119 24.50 -2.15 -19.92
N ASP A 120 23.88 -2.48 -18.82
CA ASP A 120 22.67 -3.29 -18.74
C ASP A 120 21.45 -2.37 -18.55
N VAL A 121 20.35 -2.66 -19.23
CA VAL A 121 19.06 -1.96 -19.04
C VAL A 121 18.25 -2.75 -18.03
N PRO A 122 18.39 -2.51 -16.70
CA PRO A 122 17.57 -3.17 -15.72
C PRO A 122 16.12 -2.72 -15.86
N VAL A 123 15.18 -3.60 -15.55
CA VAL A 123 13.79 -3.22 -15.41
C VAL A 123 13.66 -2.25 -14.24
N LEU A 124 13.21 -1.03 -14.52
CA LEU A 124 13.00 -0.02 -13.50
C LEU A 124 11.70 -0.31 -12.76
N THR A 125 11.76 -0.18 -11.45
CA THR A 125 10.61 -0.34 -10.56
C THR A 125 10.50 0.84 -9.61
N PHE A 126 9.32 1.07 -9.10
CA PHE A 126 9.08 2.07 -8.06
C PHE A 126 8.10 1.53 -7.02
N ASP A 127 8.20 2.05 -5.81
CA ASP A 127 7.32 1.67 -4.71
C ASP A 127 6.22 2.71 -4.54
N ALA A 128 4.99 2.24 -4.44
CA ALA A 128 3.84 3.04 -4.08
C ALA A 128 3.38 2.63 -2.69
N VAL A 129 3.20 3.61 -1.81
CA VAL A 129 2.81 3.38 -0.43
C VAL A 129 1.43 3.97 -0.19
N PHE A 130 0.57 3.15 0.44
CA PHE A 130 -0.80 3.51 0.75
C PHE A 130 -1.07 3.38 2.25
N ARG A 131 -1.93 4.26 2.74
CA ARG A 131 -2.58 4.08 4.04
C ARG A 131 -4.02 3.68 3.83
N PHE A 132 -4.56 2.92 4.76
CA PHE A 132 -5.93 2.40 4.71
C PHE A 132 -6.53 2.40 6.12
N THR A 133 -7.85 2.34 6.21
CA THR A 133 -8.56 2.34 7.50
C THR A 133 -8.54 0.97 8.15
N GLU A 134 -8.91 -0.06 7.41
CA GLU A 134 -8.95 -1.45 7.87
C GLU A 134 -8.79 -2.43 6.70
N PHE A 135 -8.46 -3.66 7.00
CA PHE A 135 -8.52 -4.72 6.01
C PHE A 135 -9.41 -5.87 6.48
N THR A 136 -9.99 -6.57 5.52
CA THR A 136 -10.82 -7.75 5.76
C THR A 136 -10.31 -8.91 4.92
N ILE A 137 -10.13 -10.05 5.53
CA ILE A 137 -9.76 -11.30 4.82
C ILE A 137 -11.05 -12.05 4.52
N LEU A 138 -11.25 -12.30 3.24
CA LEU A 138 -12.44 -13.00 2.72
C LEU A 138 -12.13 -14.43 2.32
#